data_41a10d54a59bc80679f93ad684c6d789
#
_entry.id   41a10d54a59bc80679f93ad684c6d789
#
_cell.length_a   1.000
_cell.length_b   1.000
_cell.length_c   1.000
_cell.angle_alpha   90.00
_cell.angle_beta   90.00
_cell.angle_gamma   90.00
#
_symmetry.space_group_name_H-M   'P 1'
#
loop_
_entity.id
_entity.type
_entity.pdbx_description
1 polymer ?
#
loop_
_entity_poly.entity_id
_entity_poly.type
_entity_poly.pdbx_seq_one_letter_code
_entity_poly.pdbx_strand_id
1 'polypeptide(L)'
;MKKILITRRLLRENEDRASEKFKVELNLNDELYTQNKLIELSDGCDGILTSLTDKMDEQTINKLPNTIKIISNFAVGFGNIDLVAAKKKGIAVTNTPEVLTDATAEIGVLLILGACRRASEGIENARAANWKWSADYLIGKQLTGARLGILGMGRIGQKIAKIAKSLGMIIHYHNRSKLNGDKEQGAIYHNSIKSLFSVSDVLSICCPATKETQNLINKESLEYFPKGAVITNVARGDIVDDEALIDALERRKIYAIGLDVYKGEPKLNSGYLKFKQAFILPHLGSATKDTRLAMANLAIDNIEEFFDTGSCKNKVN
;
A
#
# COMPACT_ATOMS: atom_id res chain seq x y z
N MET A 1 -14.08 -23.56 22.28
CA MET A 1 -13.82 -22.24 21.65
C MET A 1 -12.44 -22.33 21.03
N LYS A 2 -12.29 -21.94 19.75
CA LYS A 2 -10.99 -21.92 19.05
C LYS A 2 -10.07 -20.85 19.66
N LYS A 3 -8.75 -21.11 19.71
CA LYS A 3 -7.76 -20.15 20.20
C LYS A 3 -7.06 -19.48 19.01
N ILE A 4 -6.95 -18.15 19.02
CA ILE A 4 -6.25 -17.38 17.99
C ILE A 4 -5.20 -16.46 18.60
N LEU A 5 -4.09 -16.27 17.90
CA LEU A 5 -3.08 -15.26 18.18
C LEU A 5 -3.38 -14.01 17.36
N ILE A 6 -3.44 -12.84 17.99
CA ILE A 6 -3.49 -11.53 17.34
C ILE A 6 -2.13 -10.86 17.54
N THR A 7 -1.38 -10.71 16.45
CA THR A 7 0.04 -10.34 16.49
C THR A 7 0.31 -8.86 16.74
N ARG A 8 -0.70 -8.00 16.53
CA ARG A 8 -0.62 -6.54 16.73
C ARG A 8 -1.87 -6.04 17.44
N ARG A 9 -1.77 -4.90 18.13
CA ARG A 9 -2.95 -4.25 18.69
C ARG A 9 -3.94 -3.90 17.58
N LEU A 10 -5.20 -4.17 17.85
CA LEU A 10 -6.32 -3.68 17.06
C LEU A 10 -7.02 -2.55 17.81
N LEU A 11 -8.04 -1.95 17.22
CA LEU A 11 -8.92 -1.06 17.96
C LEU A 11 -9.69 -1.88 18.99
N ARG A 12 -9.94 -1.29 20.17
CA ARG A 12 -10.54 -2.00 21.30
C ARG A 12 -11.83 -2.72 20.91
N GLU A 13 -12.67 -2.07 20.13
CA GLU A 13 -13.93 -2.63 19.63
C GLU A 13 -13.73 -3.96 18.87
N ASN A 14 -12.60 -4.10 18.15
CA ASN A 14 -12.27 -5.33 17.44
C ASN A 14 -11.66 -6.40 18.35
N GLU A 15 -10.83 -6.01 19.34
CA GLU A 15 -10.28 -6.94 20.32
C GLU A 15 -11.40 -7.53 21.20
N ASP A 16 -12.34 -6.69 21.61
CA ASP A 16 -13.53 -7.12 22.37
C ASP A 16 -14.37 -8.12 21.55
N ARG A 17 -14.67 -7.78 20.28
CA ARG A 17 -15.39 -8.67 19.36
C ARG A 17 -14.67 -10.01 19.13
N ALA A 18 -13.35 -9.98 18.93
CA ALA A 18 -12.57 -11.19 18.76
C ALA A 18 -12.64 -12.07 20.03
N SER A 19 -12.62 -11.47 21.21
CA SER A 19 -12.68 -12.16 22.50
C SER A 19 -14.05 -12.79 22.79
N GLU A 20 -15.12 -12.26 22.21
CA GLU A 20 -16.46 -12.86 22.27
C GLU A 20 -16.53 -14.15 21.41
N LYS A 21 -15.78 -14.23 20.32
CA LYS A 21 -15.82 -15.34 19.35
C LYS A 21 -14.77 -16.41 19.60
N PHE A 22 -13.60 -16.01 20.12
CA PHE A 22 -12.41 -16.85 20.25
C PHE A 22 -11.78 -16.72 21.63
N LYS A 23 -10.98 -17.71 22.02
CA LYS A 23 -9.97 -17.52 23.06
C LYS A 23 -8.81 -16.78 22.42
N VAL A 24 -8.56 -15.54 22.83
CA VAL A 24 -7.58 -14.67 22.14
C VAL A 24 -6.30 -14.54 22.95
N GLU A 25 -5.17 -14.70 22.29
CA GLU A 25 -3.84 -14.29 22.74
C GLU A 25 -3.54 -12.92 22.14
N LEU A 26 -3.59 -11.85 22.96
CA LEU A 26 -3.39 -10.46 22.52
C LEU A 26 -1.96 -9.98 22.73
N ASN A 27 -1.43 -9.24 21.80
CA ASN A 27 -0.18 -8.51 21.95
C ASN A 27 -0.44 -7.17 22.67
N LEU A 28 -0.57 -7.21 24.00
CA LEU A 28 -0.98 -6.04 24.79
C LEU A 28 -0.05 -4.82 24.68
N ASN A 29 1.25 -5.04 24.44
CA ASN A 29 2.26 -3.99 24.35
C ASN A 29 2.52 -3.53 22.91
N ASP A 30 1.84 -4.11 21.93
CA ASP A 30 2.05 -3.87 20.50
C ASP A 30 3.52 -4.03 20.04
N GLU A 31 4.22 -5.01 20.62
CA GLU A 31 5.60 -5.31 20.27
C GLU A 31 5.70 -5.88 18.83
N LEU A 32 6.75 -5.51 18.12
CA LEU A 32 7.09 -6.19 16.86
C LEU A 32 7.67 -7.56 17.18
N TYR A 33 6.91 -8.62 16.95
CA TYR A 33 7.39 -9.98 17.19
C TYR A 33 8.46 -10.38 16.19
N THR A 34 9.54 -10.98 16.72
CA THR A 34 10.47 -11.75 15.90
C THR A 34 9.78 -13.01 15.40
N GLN A 35 10.30 -13.60 14.31
CA GLN A 35 9.76 -14.86 13.78
C GLN A 35 9.73 -15.98 14.84
N ASN A 36 10.79 -16.08 15.67
CA ASN A 36 10.85 -17.07 16.75
C ASN A 36 9.77 -16.83 17.82
N LYS A 37 9.56 -15.56 18.22
CA LYS A 37 8.51 -15.20 19.19
C LYS A 37 7.11 -15.50 18.67
N LEU A 38 6.89 -15.21 17.37
CA LEU A 38 5.62 -15.50 16.71
C LEU A 38 5.34 -17.01 16.68
N ILE A 39 6.34 -17.84 16.38
CA ILE A 39 6.23 -19.30 16.40
C ILE A 39 5.92 -19.78 17.83
N GLU A 40 6.65 -19.30 18.84
CA GLU A 40 6.44 -19.62 20.25
C GLU A 40 4.99 -19.31 20.68
N LEU A 41 4.51 -18.09 20.44
CA LEU A 41 3.17 -17.65 20.83
C LEU A 41 2.04 -18.35 20.05
N SER A 42 2.36 -18.94 18.89
CA SER A 42 1.41 -19.73 18.11
C SER A 42 1.13 -21.11 18.71
N ASP A 43 1.90 -21.53 19.72
CA ASP A 43 1.67 -22.83 20.33
C ASP A 43 0.29 -22.92 21.00
N GLY A 44 -0.40 -24.02 20.74
CA GLY A 44 -1.77 -24.23 21.18
C GLY A 44 -2.82 -23.31 20.54
N CYS A 45 -2.46 -22.50 19.54
CA CYS A 45 -3.43 -21.73 18.75
C CYS A 45 -3.93 -22.54 17.53
N ASP A 46 -5.17 -22.23 17.11
CA ASP A 46 -5.81 -22.78 15.92
C ASP A 46 -5.65 -21.85 14.69
N GLY A 47 -5.49 -20.54 14.91
CA GLY A 47 -5.35 -19.54 13.87
C GLY A 47 -4.54 -18.31 14.29
N ILE A 48 -4.13 -17.53 13.32
CA ILE A 48 -3.36 -16.29 13.53
C ILE A 48 -4.02 -15.15 12.77
N LEU A 49 -4.28 -14.03 13.47
CA LEU A 49 -4.57 -12.75 12.85
C LEU A 49 -3.26 -11.96 12.83
N THR A 50 -2.66 -11.84 11.64
CA THR A 50 -1.36 -11.20 11.40
C THR A 50 -1.51 -9.85 10.72
N SER A 51 -0.45 -9.07 10.69
CA SER A 51 -0.38 -7.80 9.98
C SER A 51 0.76 -7.79 8.95
N LEU A 52 0.80 -6.74 8.15
CA LEU A 52 1.84 -6.56 7.12
C LEU A 52 3.28 -6.48 7.70
N THR A 53 3.41 -6.20 9.00
CA THR A 53 4.71 -6.11 9.68
C THR A 53 5.27 -7.46 10.11
N ASP A 54 4.46 -8.51 10.10
CA ASP A 54 4.87 -9.85 10.50
C ASP A 54 5.46 -10.61 9.32
N LYS A 55 6.68 -11.08 9.45
CA LYS A 55 7.35 -11.86 8.42
C LYS A 55 6.97 -13.33 8.51
N MET A 56 6.06 -13.75 7.63
CA MET A 56 5.56 -15.13 7.49
C MET A 56 6.19 -15.83 6.27
N ASP A 57 7.52 -15.84 6.19
CA ASP A 57 8.25 -16.53 5.12
C ASP A 57 8.16 -18.06 5.24
N GLU A 58 8.73 -18.78 4.28
CA GLU A 58 8.72 -20.24 4.24
C GLU A 58 9.26 -20.86 5.54
N GLN A 59 10.34 -20.31 6.10
CA GLN A 59 10.93 -20.83 7.33
C GLN A 59 9.99 -20.69 8.53
N THR A 60 9.34 -19.52 8.65
CA THR A 60 8.37 -19.27 9.73
C THR A 60 7.18 -20.21 9.59
N ILE A 61 6.56 -20.27 8.41
CA ILE A 61 5.39 -21.10 8.17
C ILE A 61 5.68 -22.58 8.44
N ASN A 62 6.82 -23.09 7.98
CA ASN A 62 7.19 -24.49 8.20
C ASN A 62 7.36 -24.84 9.70
N LYS A 63 7.75 -23.87 10.54
CA LYS A 63 7.92 -24.04 11.98
C LYS A 63 6.63 -23.79 12.80
N LEU A 64 5.58 -23.19 12.21
CA LEU A 64 4.31 -23.03 12.92
C LEU A 64 3.77 -24.38 13.41
N PRO A 65 3.09 -24.43 14.56
CA PRO A 65 2.40 -25.64 15.03
C PRO A 65 1.40 -26.20 14.00
N ASN A 66 1.24 -27.52 13.94
CA ASN A 66 0.28 -28.17 13.05
C ASN A 66 -1.18 -27.88 13.41
N THR A 67 -1.43 -27.30 14.58
CA THR A 67 -2.75 -26.83 15.02
C THR A 67 -3.22 -25.60 14.24
N ILE A 68 -2.29 -24.77 13.72
CA ILE A 68 -2.63 -23.60 12.91
C ILE A 68 -3.27 -24.03 11.58
N LYS A 69 -4.50 -23.57 11.35
CA LYS A 69 -5.30 -23.87 10.14
C LYS A 69 -5.55 -22.67 9.26
N ILE A 70 -5.48 -21.47 9.85
CA ILE A 70 -5.72 -20.22 9.12
C ILE A 70 -4.77 -19.11 9.57
N ILE A 71 -4.32 -18.31 8.62
CA ILE A 71 -3.63 -17.04 8.80
C ILE A 71 -4.49 -15.95 8.14
N SER A 72 -5.12 -15.09 8.93
CA SER A 72 -5.89 -13.96 8.42
C SER A 72 -5.06 -12.69 8.48
N ASN A 73 -4.74 -12.13 7.31
CA ASN A 73 -3.84 -10.97 7.20
C ASN A 73 -4.63 -9.66 7.26
N PHE A 74 -4.35 -8.84 8.25
CA PHE A 74 -4.90 -7.49 8.40
C PHE A 74 -4.28 -6.53 7.36
N ALA A 75 -4.44 -6.88 6.08
CA ALA A 75 -3.96 -6.12 4.92
C ALA A 75 -4.63 -6.63 3.64
N VAL A 76 -4.61 -5.84 2.56
CA VAL A 76 -4.96 -6.30 1.20
C VAL A 76 -3.79 -7.04 0.56
N GLY A 77 -2.59 -6.46 0.65
CA GLY A 77 -1.39 -7.12 0.15
C GLY A 77 -0.96 -8.25 1.10
N PHE A 78 -0.41 -9.31 0.57
CA PHE A 78 0.04 -10.49 1.30
C PHE A 78 1.50 -10.86 1.00
N GLY A 79 2.32 -9.91 0.54
CA GLY A 79 3.74 -10.11 0.26
C GLY A 79 4.59 -10.47 1.49
N ASN A 80 4.06 -10.29 2.70
CA ASN A 80 4.65 -10.71 3.96
C ASN A 80 4.45 -12.21 4.26
N ILE A 81 3.65 -12.95 3.47
CA ILE A 81 3.26 -14.35 3.71
C ILE A 81 3.66 -15.21 2.51
N ASP A 82 4.40 -16.29 2.73
CA ASP A 82 4.66 -17.28 1.70
C ASP A 82 3.44 -18.18 1.49
N LEU A 83 2.68 -17.88 0.45
CA LEU A 83 1.44 -18.61 0.11
C LEU A 83 1.71 -20.06 -0.31
N VAL A 84 2.88 -20.34 -0.90
CA VAL A 84 3.22 -21.71 -1.36
C VAL A 84 3.52 -22.58 -0.15
N ALA A 85 4.29 -22.09 0.80
CA ALA A 85 4.57 -22.80 2.05
C ALA A 85 3.29 -23.02 2.87
N ALA A 86 2.43 -21.98 2.99
CA ALA A 86 1.15 -22.07 3.68
C ALA A 86 0.25 -23.15 3.07
N LYS A 87 0.12 -23.16 1.74
CA LYS A 87 -0.65 -24.16 1.00
C LYS A 87 -0.14 -25.59 1.21
N LYS A 88 1.19 -25.78 1.12
CA LYS A 88 1.84 -27.09 1.37
C LYS A 88 1.55 -27.61 2.79
N LYS A 89 1.49 -26.70 3.76
CA LYS A 89 1.21 -27.03 5.17
C LYS A 89 -0.28 -27.17 5.48
N GLY A 90 -1.16 -26.92 4.49
CA GLY A 90 -2.62 -26.98 4.67
C GLY A 90 -3.18 -25.79 5.47
N ILE A 91 -2.47 -24.65 5.51
CA ILE A 91 -2.90 -23.42 6.18
C ILE A 91 -3.61 -22.53 5.17
N ALA A 92 -4.86 -22.17 5.44
CA ALA A 92 -5.59 -21.16 4.67
C ALA A 92 -5.01 -19.76 4.95
N VAL A 93 -4.83 -18.96 3.92
CA VAL A 93 -4.41 -17.55 4.05
C VAL A 93 -5.52 -16.66 3.50
N THR A 94 -5.90 -15.63 4.26
CA THR A 94 -6.90 -14.65 3.86
C THR A 94 -6.37 -13.24 3.96
N ASN A 95 -7.01 -12.31 3.25
CA ASN A 95 -6.72 -10.88 3.30
C ASN A 95 -8.00 -10.07 3.54
N THR A 96 -7.89 -8.73 3.57
CA THR A 96 -9.01 -7.81 3.81
C THR A 96 -9.26 -6.90 2.60
N PRO A 97 -9.76 -7.45 1.46
CA PRO A 97 -10.01 -6.68 0.26
C PRO A 97 -11.19 -5.72 0.42
N GLU A 98 -11.26 -4.70 -0.45
CA GLU A 98 -12.35 -3.73 -0.61
C GLU A 98 -12.44 -2.67 0.49
N VAL A 99 -12.47 -3.05 1.75
CA VAL A 99 -12.76 -2.17 2.90
C VAL A 99 -11.81 -0.97 3.07
N LEU A 100 -10.59 -1.03 2.51
CA LEU A 100 -9.63 0.08 2.59
C LEU A 100 -9.50 0.88 1.27
N THR A 101 -10.32 0.55 0.25
CA THR A 101 -10.16 1.11 -1.09
C THR A 101 -10.27 2.63 -1.12
N ASP A 102 -11.29 3.18 -0.46
CA ASP A 102 -11.54 4.63 -0.46
C ASP A 102 -10.46 5.38 0.33
N ALA A 103 -10.14 4.95 1.54
CA ALA A 103 -9.09 5.57 2.36
C ALA A 103 -7.72 5.58 1.65
N THR A 104 -7.34 4.46 1.02
CA THR A 104 -6.07 4.40 0.27
C THR A 104 -6.09 5.30 -0.97
N ALA A 105 -7.23 5.41 -1.64
CA ALA A 105 -7.37 6.32 -2.77
C ALA A 105 -7.27 7.79 -2.35
N GLU A 106 -7.80 8.16 -1.20
CA GLU A 106 -7.66 9.50 -0.61
C GLU A 106 -6.20 9.85 -0.34
N ILE A 107 -5.44 8.91 0.23
CA ILE A 107 -3.98 9.09 0.39
C ILE A 107 -3.30 9.20 -0.98
N GLY A 108 -3.69 8.39 -1.98
CA GLY A 108 -3.15 8.50 -3.33
C GLY A 108 -3.33 9.90 -3.94
N VAL A 109 -4.51 10.48 -3.77
CA VAL A 109 -4.79 11.86 -4.22
C VAL A 109 -4.03 12.89 -3.38
N LEU A 110 -3.92 12.69 -2.07
CA LEU A 110 -3.13 13.55 -1.19
C LEU A 110 -1.65 13.56 -1.62
N LEU A 111 -1.07 12.42 -1.98
CA LEU A 111 0.30 12.34 -2.50
C LEU A 111 0.45 13.11 -3.82
N ILE A 112 -0.52 13.00 -4.74
CA ILE A 112 -0.53 13.75 -6.00
C ILE A 112 -0.55 15.25 -5.72
N LEU A 113 -1.49 15.71 -4.89
CA LEU A 113 -1.61 17.12 -4.51
C LEU A 113 -0.38 17.60 -3.76
N GLY A 114 0.07 16.84 -2.76
CA GLY A 114 1.22 17.18 -1.92
C GLY A 114 2.51 17.36 -2.72
N ALA A 115 2.80 16.42 -3.62
CA ALA A 115 3.98 16.47 -4.47
C ALA A 115 3.88 17.59 -5.52
N CYS A 116 2.74 17.69 -6.23
CA CYS A 116 2.55 18.73 -7.25
C CYS A 116 2.57 20.15 -6.67
N ARG A 117 2.07 20.34 -5.46
CA ARG A 117 1.93 21.67 -4.85
C ARG A 117 3.01 21.99 -3.82
N ARG A 118 4.10 21.19 -3.76
CA ARG A 118 5.24 21.39 -2.85
C ARG A 118 4.81 21.53 -1.38
N ALA A 119 3.87 20.67 -0.96
CA ALA A 119 3.24 20.79 0.35
C ALA A 119 4.23 20.62 1.52
N SER A 120 5.24 19.72 1.41
CA SER A 120 6.29 19.56 2.43
C SER A 120 6.99 20.87 2.72
N GLU A 121 7.49 21.53 1.69
CA GLU A 121 8.19 22.82 1.82
C GLU A 121 7.27 23.92 2.38
N GLY A 122 6.01 23.93 1.90
CA GLY A 122 5.01 24.88 2.41
C GLY A 122 4.74 24.72 3.89
N ILE A 123 4.59 23.46 4.36
CA ILE A 123 4.37 23.13 5.77
C ILE A 123 5.59 23.52 6.62
N GLU A 124 6.81 23.17 6.18
CA GLU A 124 8.05 23.54 6.90
C GLU A 124 8.18 25.05 7.06
N ASN A 125 8.01 25.80 5.97
CA ASN A 125 8.13 27.27 5.99
C ASN A 125 7.05 27.93 6.84
N ALA A 126 5.81 27.46 6.77
CA ALA A 126 4.71 27.98 7.58
C ALA A 126 4.95 27.75 9.08
N ARG A 127 5.37 26.53 9.46
CA ARG A 127 5.68 26.19 10.87
C ARG A 127 6.89 26.94 11.42
N ALA A 128 7.88 27.20 10.58
CA ALA A 128 9.04 27.99 10.94
C ALA A 128 8.75 29.51 10.99
N ALA A 129 7.54 29.94 10.64
CA ALA A 129 7.18 31.36 10.44
C ALA A 129 8.17 32.13 9.54
N ASN A 130 8.79 31.42 8.60
CA ASN A 130 9.85 31.90 7.72
C ASN A 130 9.42 31.84 6.25
N TRP A 131 8.47 32.68 5.87
CA TRP A 131 8.03 32.77 4.49
C TRP A 131 7.71 34.23 4.11
N LYS A 132 7.93 34.54 2.83
CA LYS A 132 7.57 35.83 2.24
C LYS A 132 6.79 35.55 0.97
N TRP A 133 5.65 36.18 0.82
CA TRP A 133 4.90 36.08 -0.40
C TRP A 133 5.61 36.80 -1.55
N SER A 134 5.78 36.09 -2.68
CA SER A 134 6.23 36.63 -3.95
C SER A 134 5.60 35.85 -5.10
N ALA A 135 5.57 36.42 -6.29
CA ALA A 135 4.96 35.79 -7.46
C ALA A 135 5.61 34.45 -7.87
N ASP A 136 6.88 34.24 -7.51
CA ASP A 136 7.67 33.05 -7.80
C ASP A 136 7.86 32.11 -6.59
N TYR A 137 7.23 32.44 -5.44
CA TYR A 137 7.40 31.67 -4.21
C TYR A 137 6.70 30.31 -4.28
N LEU A 138 7.45 29.22 -4.10
CA LEU A 138 6.99 27.83 -4.07
C LEU A 138 6.05 27.45 -5.24
N ILE A 139 6.39 27.90 -6.46
CA ILE A 139 5.61 27.54 -7.65
C ILE A 139 5.60 26.02 -7.81
N GLY A 140 4.40 25.46 -7.80
CA GLY A 140 4.14 24.05 -8.04
C GLY A 140 3.56 23.79 -9.43
N LYS A 141 2.97 22.60 -9.60
CA LYS A 141 2.28 22.17 -10.82
C LYS A 141 0.76 22.23 -10.64
N GLN A 142 0.07 22.71 -11.65
CA GLN A 142 -1.39 22.65 -11.72
C GLN A 142 -1.83 21.26 -12.17
N LEU A 143 -2.94 20.78 -11.61
CA LEU A 143 -3.49 19.45 -11.93
C LEU A 143 -4.47 19.51 -13.11
N THR A 144 -5.26 20.59 -13.21
CA THR A 144 -6.23 20.76 -14.30
C THR A 144 -5.52 20.70 -15.65
N GLY A 145 -5.95 19.78 -16.51
CA GLY A 145 -5.36 19.54 -17.82
C GLY A 145 -4.11 18.64 -17.80
N ALA A 146 -3.53 18.33 -16.63
CA ALA A 146 -2.39 17.43 -16.55
C ALA A 146 -2.80 15.95 -16.74
N ARG A 147 -1.90 15.16 -17.31
CA ARG A 147 -2.12 13.74 -17.61
C ARG A 147 -1.67 12.90 -16.43
N LEU A 148 -2.64 12.21 -15.80
CA LEU A 148 -2.37 11.24 -14.75
C LEU A 148 -2.25 9.84 -15.34
N GLY A 149 -1.06 9.26 -15.30
CA GLY A 149 -0.83 7.85 -15.57
C GLY A 149 -1.11 7.02 -14.32
N ILE A 150 -1.96 6.00 -14.43
CA ILE A 150 -2.23 5.04 -13.35
C ILE A 150 -1.63 3.69 -13.75
N LEU A 151 -0.59 3.29 -13.04
CA LEU A 151 0.01 1.98 -13.19
C LEU A 151 -0.70 0.99 -12.25
N GLY A 152 -1.61 0.18 -12.83
CA GLY A 152 -2.47 -0.71 -12.07
C GLY A 152 -3.83 -0.08 -11.71
N MET A 153 -4.71 0.11 -12.68
CA MET A 153 -6.06 0.64 -12.47
C MET A 153 -7.03 -0.46 -11.95
N GLY A 154 -6.69 -1.01 -10.76
CA GLY A 154 -7.56 -1.88 -9.96
C GLY A 154 -8.57 -1.06 -9.14
N ARG A 155 -9.10 -1.61 -8.03
CA ARG A 155 -10.09 -0.91 -7.18
C ARG A 155 -9.58 0.47 -6.72
N ILE A 156 -8.38 0.53 -6.13
CA ILE A 156 -7.77 1.78 -5.67
C ILE A 156 -7.49 2.73 -6.84
N GLY A 157 -6.86 2.24 -7.90
CA GLY A 157 -6.57 3.06 -9.09
C GLY A 157 -7.81 3.66 -9.74
N GLN A 158 -8.94 2.92 -9.79
CA GLN A 158 -10.23 3.44 -10.29
C GLN A 158 -10.80 4.55 -9.41
N LYS A 159 -10.64 4.46 -8.08
CA LYS A 159 -11.07 5.51 -7.16
C LYS A 159 -10.19 6.76 -7.28
N ILE A 160 -8.86 6.60 -7.37
CA ILE A 160 -7.93 7.69 -7.65
C ILE A 160 -8.30 8.36 -8.99
N ALA A 161 -8.55 7.57 -10.04
CA ALA A 161 -8.96 8.07 -11.34
C ALA A 161 -10.23 8.94 -11.25
N LYS A 162 -11.24 8.46 -10.52
CA LYS A 162 -12.52 9.17 -10.32
C LYS A 162 -12.30 10.52 -9.64
N ILE A 163 -11.52 10.57 -8.56
CA ILE A 163 -11.26 11.82 -7.81
C ILE A 163 -10.37 12.75 -8.65
N ALA A 164 -9.31 12.24 -9.26
CA ALA A 164 -8.40 13.04 -10.09
C ALA A 164 -9.10 13.65 -11.32
N LYS A 165 -10.05 12.93 -11.91
CA LYS A 165 -10.90 13.45 -12.99
C LYS A 165 -11.74 14.65 -12.53
N SER A 166 -12.24 14.63 -11.29
CA SER A 166 -12.95 15.78 -10.70
C SER A 166 -12.05 16.99 -10.48
N LEU A 167 -10.73 16.78 -10.35
CA LEU A 167 -9.73 17.84 -10.29
C LEU A 167 -9.29 18.31 -11.70
N GLY A 168 -9.96 17.83 -12.76
CA GLY A 168 -9.68 18.21 -14.14
C GLY A 168 -8.49 17.52 -14.79
N MET A 169 -7.99 16.41 -14.21
CA MET A 169 -6.90 15.62 -14.83
C MET A 169 -7.43 14.73 -15.96
N ILE A 170 -6.56 14.46 -16.95
CA ILE A 170 -6.80 13.51 -18.03
C ILE A 170 -6.22 12.17 -17.60
N ILE A 171 -7.05 11.13 -17.55
CA ILE A 171 -6.65 9.84 -16.98
C ILE A 171 -6.14 8.91 -18.08
N HIS A 172 -4.92 8.42 -17.89
CA HIS A 172 -4.27 7.37 -18.64
C HIS A 172 -4.00 6.18 -17.73
N TYR A 173 -4.02 4.95 -18.24
CA TYR A 173 -3.71 3.81 -17.42
C TYR A 173 -3.05 2.67 -18.19
N HIS A 174 -2.35 1.81 -17.45
CA HIS A 174 -1.86 0.51 -17.91
C HIS A 174 -2.23 -0.57 -16.92
N ASN A 175 -2.79 -1.65 -17.42
CA ASN A 175 -3.00 -2.92 -16.76
C ASN A 175 -2.51 -4.04 -17.67
N ARG A 176 -2.29 -5.24 -17.16
CA ARG A 176 -2.00 -6.44 -17.96
C ARG A 176 -3.09 -6.74 -18.99
N SER A 177 -4.33 -6.38 -18.68
CA SER A 177 -5.47 -6.46 -19.58
C SER A 177 -6.27 -5.16 -19.55
N LYS A 178 -6.76 -4.73 -20.70
CA LYS A 178 -7.66 -3.57 -20.80
C LYS A 178 -8.91 -3.80 -19.96
N LEU A 179 -9.37 -2.77 -19.24
CA LEU A 179 -10.63 -2.80 -18.49
C LEU A 179 -11.82 -2.76 -19.45
N ASN A 180 -12.96 -3.27 -19.00
CA ASN A 180 -14.23 -3.06 -19.73
C ASN A 180 -14.70 -1.61 -19.58
N GLY A 181 -15.59 -1.13 -20.49
CA GLY A 181 -15.97 0.27 -20.62
C GLY A 181 -16.40 0.96 -19.32
N ASP A 182 -17.21 0.29 -18.49
CA ASP A 182 -17.69 0.87 -17.22
C ASP A 182 -16.56 1.11 -16.23
N LYS A 183 -15.60 0.20 -16.17
CA LYS A 183 -14.44 0.29 -15.29
C LYS A 183 -13.37 1.24 -15.81
N GLU A 184 -13.32 1.49 -17.12
CA GLU A 184 -12.42 2.49 -17.71
C GLU A 184 -12.77 3.91 -17.30
N GLN A 185 -14.06 4.21 -17.07
CA GLN A 185 -14.53 5.54 -16.67
C GLN A 185 -14.07 6.65 -17.62
N GLY A 186 -13.84 6.32 -18.90
CA GLY A 186 -13.34 7.23 -19.92
C GLY A 186 -11.82 7.50 -19.83
N ALA A 187 -11.06 6.64 -19.14
CA ALA A 187 -9.61 6.68 -19.12
C ALA A 187 -9.01 6.11 -20.41
N ILE A 188 -7.82 6.57 -20.78
CA ILE A 188 -7.10 6.14 -21.98
C ILE A 188 -6.19 4.97 -21.64
N TYR A 189 -6.45 3.80 -22.22
CA TYR A 189 -5.63 2.60 -22.04
C TYR A 189 -4.32 2.67 -22.82
N HIS A 190 -3.24 2.24 -22.18
CA HIS A 190 -1.93 2.02 -22.80
C HIS A 190 -1.57 0.54 -22.76
N ASN A 191 -1.20 -0.01 -23.92
CA ASN A 191 -0.84 -1.43 -24.05
C ASN A 191 0.56 -1.76 -23.52
N SER A 192 1.37 -0.74 -23.21
CA SER A 192 2.70 -0.90 -22.65
C SER A 192 2.99 0.13 -21.56
N ILE A 193 3.85 -0.23 -20.62
CA ILE A 193 4.34 0.65 -19.56
C ILE A 193 5.08 1.86 -20.15
N LYS A 194 5.90 1.64 -21.17
CA LYS A 194 6.62 2.71 -21.87
C LYS A 194 5.66 3.74 -22.46
N SER A 195 4.58 3.29 -23.10
CA SER A 195 3.57 4.20 -23.66
C SER A 195 2.84 4.99 -22.58
N LEU A 196 2.54 4.37 -21.43
CA LEU A 196 1.95 5.08 -20.28
C LEU A 196 2.91 6.15 -19.75
N PHE A 197 4.16 5.75 -19.46
CA PHE A 197 5.13 6.66 -18.86
C PHE A 197 5.45 7.87 -19.73
N SER A 198 5.53 7.68 -21.06
CA SER A 198 5.85 8.77 -21.99
C SER A 198 4.81 9.90 -22.04
N VAL A 199 3.61 9.66 -21.59
CA VAL A 199 2.54 10.68 -21.54
C VAL A 199 2.24 11.16 -20.12
N SER A 200 2.80 10.55 -19.08
CA SER A 200 2.45 10.84 -17.70
C SER A 200 3.15 12.10 -17.18
N ASP A 201 2.39 13.16 -16.98
CA ASP A 201 2.86 14.34 -16.24
C ASP A 201 2.94 14.02 -14.74
N VAL A 202 2.03 13.17 -14.27
CA VAL A 202 2.01 12.56 -12.95
C VAL A 202 1.79 11.06 -13.11
N LEU A 203 2.57 10.22 -12.43
CA LEU A 203 2.32 8.78 -12.32
C LEU A 203 1.81 8.44 -10.92
N SER A 204 0.74 7.62 -10.84
CA SER A 204 0.32 6.97 -9.58
C SER A 204 0.51 5.47 -9.69
N ILE A 205 1.34 4.91 -8.80
CA ILE A 205 1.65 3.48 -8.74
C ILE A 205 0.62 2.83 -7.80
N CYS A 206 -0.21 1.94 -8.37
CA CYS A 206 -1.30 1.23 -7.69
C CYS A 206 -1.29 -0.28 -7.98
N CYS A 207 -0.30 -0.79 -8.73
CA CYS A 207 -0.17 -2.22 -9.04
C CYS A 207 0.42 -3.00 -7.84
N PRO A 208 0.15 -4.31 -7.73
CA PRO A 208 0.80 -5.14 -6.71
C PRO A 208 2.30 -5.29 -6.98
N ALA A 209 3.09 -5.49 -5.91
CA ALA A 209 4.47 -5.92 -6.04
C ALA A 209 4.51 -7.42 -6.39
N THR A 210 5.11 -7.74 -7.52
CA THR A 210 5.34 -9.09 -8.04
C THR A 210 6.76 -9.17 -8.60
N LYS A 211 7.21 -10.33 -9.04
CA LYS A 211 8.52 -10.46 -9.70
C LYS A 211 8.63 -9.57 -10.95
N GLU A 212 7.52 -9.39 -11.68
CA GLU A 212 7.46 -8.58 -12.89
C GLU A 212 7.43 -7.07 -12.62
N THR A 213 6.96 -6.66 -11.43
CA THR A 213 6.86 -5.24 -11.05
C THR A 213 7.96 -4.78 -10.11
N GLN A 214 8.80 -5.70 -9.63
CA GLN A 214 9.94 -5.38 -8.78
C GLN A 214 10.94 -4.48 -9.52
N ASN A 215 11.31 -3.35 -8.90
CA ASN A 215 12.17 -2.33 -9.50
C ASN A 215 11.71 -1.89 -10.91
N LEU A 216 10.41 -1.84 -11.13
CA LEU A 216 9.85 -1.41 -12.42
C LEU A 216 10.15 0.06 -12.70
N ILE A 217 10.13 0.90 -11.65
CA ILE A 217 10.63 2.27 -11.71
C ILE A 217 12.14 2.21 -11.45
N ASN A 218 12.92 2.22 -12.52
CA ASN A 218 14.37 2.10 -12.52
C ASN A 218 15.00 3.13 -13.47
N LYS A 219 16.32 3.12 -13.57
CA LYS A 219 17.08 4.07 -14.39
C LYS A 219 16.61 4.14 -15.85
N GLU A 220 16.31 3.00 -16.46
CA GLU A 220 15.84 2.95 -17.87
C GLU A 220 14.41 3.49 -17.98
N SER A 221 13.49 2.99 -17.15
CA SER A 221 12.08 3.37 -17.21
C SER A 221 11.83 4.84 -16.87
N LEU A 222 12.67 5.43 -16.00
CA LEU A 222 12.62 6.86 -15.68
C LEU A 222 12.92 7.75 -16.88
N GLU A 223 13.71 7.30 -17.84
CA GLU A 223 13.97 8.08 -19.05
C GLU A 223 12.75 8.18 -19.98
N TYR A 224 11.76 7.30 -19.85
CA TYR A 224 10.54 7.38 -20.65
C TYR A 224 9.64 8.55 -20.28
N PHE A 225 9.71 9.05 -19.05
CA PHE A 225 8.85 10.14 -18.57
C PHE A 225 9.15 11.48 -19.26
N PRO A 226 8.16 12.38 -19.39
CA PRO A 226 8.42 13.78 -19.68
C PRO A 226 9.35 14.38 -18.61
N LYS A 227 10.22 15.32 -19.03
CA LYS A 227 11.06 16.05 -18.07
C LYS A 227 10.19 16.76 -17.05
N GLY A 228 10.50 16.58 -15.78
CA GLY A 228 9.79 17.20 -14.69
C GLY A 228 8.49 16.49 -14.32
N ALA A 229 8.31 15.22 -14.65
CA ALA A 229 7.18 14.43 -14.18
C ALA A 229 7.17 14.29 -12.65
N VAL A 230 6.01 13.95 -12.09
CA VAL A 230 5.82 13.63 -10.67
C VAL A 230 5.51 12.14 -10.55
N ILE A 231 6.08 11.47 -9.55
CA ILE A 231 5.80 10.04 -9.29
C ILE A 231 5.21 9.89 -7.89
N THR A 232 4.09 9.17 -7.78
CA THR A 232 3.45 8.84 -6.50
C THR A 232 3.28 7.34 -6.33
N ASN A 233 3.41 6.85 -5.07
CA ASN A 233 3.30 5.42 -4.77
C ASN A 233 2.49 5.16 -3.50
N VAL A 234 1.35 4.47 -3.67
CA VAL A 234 0.48 3.96 -2.59
C VAL A 234 0.43 2.42 -2.59
N ALA A 235 1.26 1.78 -3.40
CA ALA A 235 1.24 0.33 -3.58
C ALA A 235 2.28 -0.37 -2.69
N ARG A 236 3.53 -0.46 -3.16
CA ARG A 236 4.66 -1.06 -2.42
C ARG A 236 5.97 -0.40 -2.84
N GLY A 237 6.89 -0.26 -1.88
CA GLY A 237 8.22 0.31 -2.13
C GLY A 237 9.05 -0.51 -3.11
N ASP A 238 8.93 -1.83 -3.08
CA ASP A 238 9.71 -2.74 -3.94
C ASP A 238 9.51 -2.53 -5.45
N ILE A 239 8.49 -1.78 -5.85
CA ILE A 239 8.24 -1.43 -7.26
C ILE A 239 9.24 -0.37 -7.76
N VAL A 240 9.88 0.33 -6.84
CA VAL A 240 10.78 1.45 -7.11
C VAL A 240 12.22 1.06 -6.77
N ASP A 241 13.13 1.35 -7.68
CA ASP A 241 14.57 1.41 -7.39
C ASP A 241 14.86 2.79 -6.78
N ASP A 242 15.09 2.81 -5.47
CA ASP A 242 15.28 4.04 -4.70
C ASP A 242 16.46 4.88 -5.23
N GLU A 243 17.60 4.24 -5.55
CA GLU A 243 18.80 4.95 -6.01
C GLU A 243 18.56 5.58 -7.39
N ALA A 244 17.86 4.87 -8.27
CA ALA A 244 17.50 5.40 -9.57
C ALA A 244 16.53 6.60 -9.47
N LEU A 245 15.57 6.54 -8.55
CA LEU A 245 14.62 7.63 -8.36
C LEU A 245 15.27 8.85 -7.69
N ILE A 246 16.19 8.63 -6.74
CA ILE A 246 17.00 9.67 -6.11
C ILE A 246 17.87 10.39 -7.16
N ASP A 247 18.61 9.64 -8.00
CA ASP A 247 19.38 10.22 -9.10
C ASP A 247 18.52 11.05 -10.07
N ALA A 248 17.32 10.54 -10.40
CA ALA A 248 16.40 11.27 -11.27
C ALA A 248 15.86 12.58 -10.67
N LEU A 249 15.70 12.64 -9.34
CA LEU A 249 15.37 13.87 -8.60
C LEU A 249 16.56 14.85 -8.63
N GLU A 250 17.78 14.39 -8.38
CA GLU A 250 19.01 15.20 -8.43
C GLU A 250 19.20 15.83 -9.80
N ARG A 251 19.03 15.06 -10.88
CA ARG A 251 19.12 15.52 -12.26
C ARG A 251 17.92 16.35 -12.71
N ARG A 252 16.92 16.52 -11.86
CA ARG A 252 15.64 17.18 -12.19
C ARG A 252 14.93 16.57 -13.40
N LYS A 253 15.14 15.29 -13.65
CA LYS A 253 14.36 14.49 -14.60
C LYS A 253 12.95 14.29 -14.03
N ILE A 254 12.87 13.95 -12.74
CA ILE A 254 11.64 13.93 -11.94
C ILE A 254 11.59 15.20 -11.10
N TYR A 255 10.44 15.87 -11.11
CA TYR A 255 10.23 17.14 -10.39
C TYR A 255 10.01 16.93 -8.90
N ALA A 256 9.13 16.00 -8.56
CA ALA A 256 8.75 15.71 -7.17
C ALA A 256 8.26 14.28 -7.03
N ILE A 257 8.23 13.79 -5.80
CA ILE A 257 7.68 12.48 -5.46
C ILE A 257 6.66 12.60 -4.32
N GLY A 258 5.68 11.67 -4.33
CA GLY A 258 4.72 11.47 -3.24
C GLY A 258 4.72 10.00 -2.84
N LEU A 259 5.24 9.65 -1.66
CA LEU A 259 5.39 8.25 -1.26
C LEU A 259 4.69 7.99 0.07
N ASP A 260 3.87 6.95 0.13
CA ASP A 260 3.28 6.40 1.35
C ASP A 260 3.92 5.06 1.74
N VAL A 261 4.72 4.48 0.85
CA VAL A 261 5.31 3.15 1.02
C VAL A 261 6.78 3.15 0.59
N TYR A 262 7.60 2.31 1.23
CA TYR A 262 9.05 2.27 1.06
C TYR A 262 9.58 0.85 1.00
N LYS A 263 10.72 0.66 0.38
CA LYS A 263 11.44 -0.60 0.45
C LYS A 263 12.04 -0.76 1.86
N GLY A 264 11.73 -1.87 2.51
CA GLY A 264 12.28 -2.20 3.83
C GLY A 264 11.64 -1.42 5.00
N GLU A 265 10.37 -1.02 4.88
CA GLU A 265 9.62 -0.38 5.98
C GLU A 265 9.86 -1.06 7.34
N PRO A 266 9.92 -0.27 8.43
CA PRO A 266 9.66 1.15 8.54
C PRO A 266 10.87 2.07 8.20
N LYS A 267 11.97 1.52 7.73
CA LYS A 267 13.17 2.28 7.35
C LYS A 267 13.02 2.73 5.90
N LEU A 268 12.89 4.03 5.68
CA LEU A 268 12.95 4.61 4.34
C LEU A 268 14.40 4.94 3.96
N ASN A 269 14.69 4.99 2.65
CA ASN A 269 15.99 5.44 2.16
C ASN A 269 16.19 6.92 2.51
N SER A 270 17.22 7.22 3.32
CA SER A 270 17.51 8.59 3.78
C SER A 270 17.86 9.54 2.63
N GLY A 271 18.21 9.03 1.45
CA GLY A 271 18.42 9.84 0.25
C GLY A 271 17.23 10.68 -0.13
N TYR A 272 16.01 10.23 0.13
CA TYR A 272 14.79 11.01 -0.10
C TYR A 272 14.68 12.25 0.78
N LEU A 273 15.24 12.22 1.98
CA LEU A 273 15.16 13.33 2.95
C LEU A 273 15.95 14.59 2.52
N LYS A 274 16.83 14.46 1.53
CA LYS A 274 17.56 15.59 0.95
C LYS A 274 16.67 16.50 0.09
N PHE A 275 15.52 16.00 -0.36
CA PHE A 275 14.66 16.68 -1.32
C PHE A 275 13.43 17.28 -0.62
N LYS A 276 13.38 18.61 -0.54
CA LYS A 276 12.22 19.31 0.01
C LYS A 276 10.92 19.05 -0.77
N GLN A 277 11.02 18.73 -2.05
CA GLN A 277 9.90 18.34 -2.93
C GLN A 277 9.45 16.88 -2.76
N ALA A 278 10.05 16.12 -1.86
CA ALA A 278 9.54 14.80 -1.48
C ALA A 278 8.40 14.95 -0.46
N PHE A 279 7.19 14.61 -0.87
CA PHE A 279 6.02 14.53 -0.01
C PHE A 279 5.88 13.07 0.46
N ILE A 280 6.29 12.80 1.69
CA ILE A 280 6.43 11.45 2.25
C ILE A 280 5.52 11.24 3.44
N LEU A 281 4.84 10.09 3.48
CA LEU A 281 3.91 9.67 4.54
C LEU A 281 4.31 8.29 5.08
N PRO A 282 4.04 7.98 6.35
CA PRO A 282 4.46 6.73 6.99
C PRO A 282 3.40 5.61 6.86
N HIS A 283 3.08 5.21 5.63
CA HIS A 283 2.14 4.13 5.30
C HIS A 283 0.73 4.36 5.90
N LEU A 284 0.12 5.47 5.54
CA LEU A 284 -1.19 5.90 6.06
C LEU A 284 -2.38 5.46 5.20
N GLY A 285 -2.17 4.71 4.11
CA GLY A 285 -3.20 4.35 3.13
C GLY A 285 -4.52 3.83 3.70
N SER A 286 -4.50 3.15 4.86
CA SER A 286 -5.72 2.65 5.53
C SER A 286 -5.96 3.31 6.90
N ALA A 287 -5.28 4.39 7.24
CA ALA A 287 -5.24 4.94 8.60
C ALA A 287 -6.44 5.85 8.92
N THR A 288 -7.67 5.35 8.76
CA THR A 288 -8.88 5.94 9.33
C THR A 288 -9.51 4.98 10.34
N LYS A 289 -10.25 5.49 11.33
CA LYS A 289 -10.92 4.66 12.33
C LYS A 289 -11.87 3.65 11.66
N ASP A 290 -12.72 4.14 10.76
CA ASP A 290 -13.74 3.30 10.11
C ASP A 290 -13.09 2.20 9.25
N THR A 291 -12.04 2.53 8.50
CA THR A 291 -11.31 1.56 7.68
C THR A 291 -10.61 0.51 8.55
N ARG A 292 -9.93 0.92 9.62
CA ARG A 292 -9.24 0.00 10.53
C ARG A 292 -10.23 -0.93 11.25
N LEU A 293 -11.39 -0.41 11.69
CA LEU A 293 -12.47 -1.22 12.24
C LEU A 293 -12.97 -2.24 11.20
N ALA A 294 -13.26 -1.80 9.99
CA ALA A 294 -13.77 -2.67 8.93
C ALA A 294 -12.75 -3.76 8.53
N MET A 295 -11.47 -3.41 8.41
CA MET A 295 -10.41 -4.37 8.12
C MET A 295 -10.29 -5.45 9.21
N ALA A 296 -10.27 -5.04 10.49
CA ALA A 296 -10.16 -6.00 11.59
C ALA A 296 -11.40 -6.88 11.71
N ASN A 297 -12.60 -6.32 11.53
CA ASN A 297 -13.83 -7.09 11.48
C ASN A 297 -13.79 -8.13 10.35
N LEU A 298 -13.39 -7.74 9.14
CA LEU A 298 -13.29 -8.66 8.03
C LEU A 298 -12.23 -9.76 8.26
N ALA A 299 -11.11 -9.43 8.93
CA ALA A 299 -10.10 -10.43 9.29
C ALA A 299 -10.62 -11.42 10.33
N ILE A 300 -11.44 -10.98 11.31
CA ILE A 300 -12.12 -11.84 12.29
C ILE A 300 -13.18 -12.69 11.59
N ASP A 301 -14.00 -12.10 10.69
CA ASP A 301 -15.03 -12.81 9.92
C ASP A 301 -14.42 -13.94 9.09
N ASN A 302 -13.27 -13.70 8.44
CA ASN A 302 -12.56 -14.73 7.68
C ASN A 302 -12.16 -15.92 8.56
N ILE A 303 -11.74 -15.70 9.80
CA ILE A 303 -11.38 -16.77 10.73
C ILE A 303 -12.64 -17.52 11.19
N GLU A 304 -13.70 -16.80 11.54
CA GLU A 304 -15.00 -17.36 11.96
C GLU A 304 -15.57 -18.23 10.84
N GLU A 305 -15.74 -17.68 9.63
CA GLU A 305 -16.25 -18.40 8.46
C GLU A 305 -15.45 -19.68 8.16
N PHE A 306 -14.11 -19.58 8.24
CA PHE A 306 -13.24 -20.73 8.01
C PHE A 306 -13.48 -21.86 9.02
N PHE A 307 -13.59 -21.55 10.31
CA PHE A 307 -13.82 -22.58 11.33
C PHE A 307 -15.23 -23.16 11.28
N ASP A 308 -16.21 -22.38 10.85
CA ASP A 308 -17.61 -22.83 10.76
C ASP A 308 -17.87 -23.68 9.51
N THR A 309 -17.23 -23.35 8.38
CA THR A 309 -17.56 -23.95 7.08
C THR A 309 -16.41 -24.74 6.42
N GLY A 310 -15.18 -24.62 6.95
CA GLY A 310 -13.97 -25.16 6.32
C GLY A 310 -13.42 -24.34 5.15
N SER A 311 -14.05 -23.21 4.80
CA SER A 311 -13.66 -22.32 3.71
C SER A 311 -13.93 -20.86 4.09
N CYS A 312 -13.41 -19.92 3.32
CA CYS A 312 -13.70 -18.49 3.50
C CYS A 312 -13.58 -17.72 2.17
N LYS A 313 -14.40 -16.70 2.02
CA LYS A 313 -14.54 -15.92 0.78
C LYS A 313 -13.25 -15.22 0.34
N ASN A 314 -12.46 -14.73 1.29
CA ASN A 314 -11.27 -13.92 1.02
C ASN A 314 -9.97 -14.74 1.05
N LYS A 315 -10.04 -16.05 0.79
CA LYS A 315 -8.88 -16.92 0.69
C LYS A 315 -8.03 -16.58 -0.53
N VAL A 316 -6.68 -16.54 -0.36
CA VAL A 316 -5.71 -16.12 -1.39
C VAL A 316 -4.71 -17.22 -1.80
N ASN A 317 -4.79 -18.44 -1.21
CA ASN A 317 -3.88 -19.57 -1.52
C ASN A 317 -4.59 -20.89 -1.85
#